data_1425b30ff543fcb218f12ae0bc3b7110
#
_entry.id   1425b30ff543fcb218f12ae0bc3b7110
#
_cell.length_a   1.000
_cell.length_b   1.000
_cell.length_c   1.000
_cell.angle_alpha   90.00
_cell.angle_beta   90.00
_cell.angle_gamma   90.00
#
_symmetry.space_group_name_H-M   'P 1'
#
loop_
_entity.id
_entity.type
_entity.pdbx_description
1 polymer ?
#
loop_
_entity_poly.entity_id
_entity_poly.type
_entity_poly.pdbx_seq_one_letter_code
_entity_poly.pdbx_strand_id
1 'polypeptide(L)'
;MNKFTFVRGFVLQCKYKMGGEEMAENILVIHGMRKGKQNNIIYEFVKQLMMSKHRHVYIAFLECETRNLKVVMSNLIRQGYFEFNIIPLLLFPAKHYLHDIPSVLKSLKRDHPHITSNIAQPLGTHRDLPNIINRRIANALVSAGHVNRIILITHGSSYYKEPDYALKKLITDCNGFNTPIQMMTVYGDYSYQLHIEKYLNKGESILIVPVFLYNGFLVNKIKKEISQLNIASRVYYSNVINFNNEISAIIEDRIQEIEELANVSYST
;
A
#
# COMPACT_ATOMS: atom_id res chain seq x y z
N MET A 1 -25.18 38.49 7.18
CA MET A 1 -23.81 39.00 6.85
C MET A 1 -22.81 38.16 7.64
N ASN A 2 -22.27 37.11 7.05
CA ASN A 2 -21.30 36.21 7.70
C ASN A 2 -19.89 36.66 7.31
N LYS A 3 -19.11 37.07 8.30
CA LYS A 3 -17.70 37.44 8.12
C LYS A 3 -16.86 36.16 7.93
N PHE A 4 -16.31 35.98 6.74
CA PHE A 4 -15.26 34.98 6.49
C PHE A 4 -13.93 35.57 6.98
N THR A 5 -13.31 34.87 7.95
CA THR A 5 -11.93 35.17 8.34
C THR A 5 -11.04 34.16 7.63
N PHE A 6 -10.29 34.60 6.63
CA PHE A 6 -9.29 33.80 5.94
C PHE A 6 -8.06 33.64 6.84
N VAL A 7 -7.77 32.43 7.29
CA VAL A 7 -6.47 32.02 7.82
C VAL A 7 -5.84 31.09 6.80
N ARG A 8 -4.64 31.46 6.35
CA ARG A 8 -3.86 30.76 5.31
C ARG A 8 -3.70 29.28 5.63
N GLY A 9 -4.21 28.43 4.77
CA GLY A 9 -3.80 27.03 4.61
C GLY A 9 -4.67 25.93 5.21
N PHE A 10 -5.78 26.22 5.89
CA PHE A 10 -6.75 25.23 6.35
C PHE A 10 -8.16 25.66 5.95
N VAL A 11 -8.79 24.89 5.07
CA VAL A 11 -10.24 24.98 4.85
C VAL A 11 -10.89 24.41 6.10
N LEU A 12 -11.52 25.26 6.92
CA LEU A 12 -12.47 24.84 7.94
C LEU A 12 -13.67 24.23 7.21
N GLN A 13 -13.69 22.92 7.05
CA GLN A 13 -14.89 22.21 6.66
C GLN A 13 -15.77 22.04 7.89
N CYS A 14 -16.98 22.63 7.83
CA CYS A 14 -18.03 22.41 8.81
C CYS A 14 -18.30 20.91 9.00
N LYS A 15 -18.46 20.48 10.26
CA LYS A 15 -19.03 19.19 10.61
C LYS A 15 -20.34 18.99 9.84
N TYR A 16 -20.35 18.16 8.83
CA TYR A 16 -21.60 17.66 8.25
C TYR A 16 -22.13 16.56 9.17
N LYS A 17 -23.06 16.93 10.05
CA LYS A 17 -23.94 15.98 10.72
C LYS A 17 -25.02 15.57 9.72
N MET A 18 -24.88 14.45 9.08
CA MET A 18 -25.99 13.75 8.46
C MET A 18 -26.52 12.73 9.48
N GLY A 19 -27.64 13.08 10.15
CA GLY A 19 -28.39 12.07 10.92
C GLY A 19 -27.84 11.64 12.27
N GLY A 20 -27.12 12.48 13.03
CA GLY A 20 -26.86 12.22 14.46
C GLY A 20 -25.73 11.26 14.82
N GLU A 21 -25.19 10.47 13.91
CA GLU A 21 -24.05 9.59 14.16
C GLU A 21 -22.73 10.27 13.71
N GLU A 22 -21.76 10.32 14.62
CA GLU A 22 -20.40 10.73 14.28
C GLU A 22 -19.75 9.60 13.46
N MET A 23 -19.54 9.81 12.15
CA MET A 23 -18.79 8.86 11.33
C MET A 23 -17.30 8.99 11.61
N ALA A 24 -16.60 7.85 11.69
CA ALA A 24 -15.17 7.81 11.90
C ALA A 24 -14.41 8.46 10.72
N GLU A 25 -13.36 9.22 11.03
CA GLU A 25 -12.53 9.89 10.02
C GLU A 25 -11.55 8.91 9.36
N ASN A 26 -11.61 8.83 8.04
CA ASN A 26 -10.77 7.92 7.26
C ASN A 26 -9.37 8.53 7.03
N ILE A 27 -8.32 7.85 7.51
CA ILE A 27 -6.91 8.27 7.35
C ILE A 27 -6.16 7.24 6.50
N LEU A 28 -5.79 7.61 5.29
CA LEU A 28 -4.92 6.82 4.43
C LEU A 28 -3.47 6.96 4.90
N VAL A 29 -2.81 5.85 5.22
CA VAL A 29 -1.45 5.83 5.74
C VAL A 29 -0.50 5.25 4.71
N ILE A 30 0.40 6.08 4.18
CA ILE A 30 1.36 5.74 3.14
C ILE A 30 2.75 5.59 3.78
N HIS A 31 3.59 4.71 3.22
CA HIS A 31 4.98 4.56 3.71
C HIS A 31 5.70 5.92 3.75
N GLY A 32 5.73 6.63 2.63
CA GLY A 32 6.40 7.93 2.50
C GLY A 32 7.92 7.84 2.54
N MET A 33 8.55 9.01 2.63
CA MET A 33 9.98 9.20 2.83
C MET A 33 10.21 10.29 3.88
N ARG A 34 11.31 10.20 4.63
CA ARG A 34 11.65 11.21 5.66
C ARG A 34 11.69 12.62 5.11
N LYS A 35 12.36 12.80 3.98
CA LYS A 35 12.57 14.09 3.30
C LYS A 35 12.37 13.94 1.80
N GLY A 36 11.99 15.04 1.14
CA GLY A 36 11.96 15.11 -0.31
C GLY A 36 10.58 15.48 -0.89
N LYS A 37 10.61 15.88 -2.14
CA LYS A 37 9.41 16.30 -2.90
C LYS A 37 8.47 15.13 -3.23
N GLN A 38 8.95 13.88 -3.13
CA GLN A 38 8.20 12.69 -3.52
C GLN A 38 6.93 12.51 -2.67
N ASN A 39 6.97 12.83 -1.38
CA ASN A 39 5.77 12.77 -0.52
C ASN A 39 4.67 13.70 -1.02
N ASN A 40 5.02 14.88 -1.52
CA ASN A 40 4.02 15.81 -2.07
C ASN A 40 3.41 15.27 -3.38
N ILE A 41 4.20 14.65 -4.24
CA ILE A 41 3.73 14.03 -5.48
C ILE A 41 2.74 12.90 -5.16
N ILE A 42 3.12 12.01 -4.26
CA ILE A 42 2.25 10.90 -3.82
C ILE A 42 0.99 11.44 -3.14
N TYR A 43 1.12 12.45 -2.29
CA TYR A 43 -0.01 13.09 -1.62
C TYR A 43 -1.04 13.64 -2.61
N GLU A 44 -0.61 14.49 -3.54
CA GLU A 44 -1.52 15.09 -4.53
C GLU A 44 -2.16 14.01 -5.42
N PHE A 45 -1.39 12.99 -5.80
CA PHE A 45 -1.89 11.90 -6.61
C PHE A 45 -2.99 11.09 -5.87
N VAL A 46 -2.72 10.66 -4.64
CA VAL A 46 -3.69 9.89 -3.84
C VAL A 46 -4.90 10.75 -3.51
N LYS A 47 -4.71 12.03 -3.20
CA LYS A 47 -5.78 12.98 -2.96
C LYS A 47 -6.71 13.10 -4.18
N GLN A 48 -6.16 13.31 -5.37
CA GLN A 48 -6.94 13.39 -6.61
C GLN A 48 -7.69 12.08 -6.89
N LEU A 49 -7.04 10.94 -6.67
CA LEU A 49 -7.62 9.62 -6.84
C LEU A 49 -8.86 9.44 -5.95
N MET A 50 -8.80 9.83 -4.67
CA MET A 50 -9.91 9.71 -3.74
C MET A 50 -11.01 10.76 -4.00
N MET A 51 -10.63 11.98 -4.41
CA MET A 51 -11.60 13.01 -4.81
C MET A 51 -12.44 12.55 -6.01
N SER A 52 -11.87 11.86 -6.98
CA SER A 52 -12.61 11.31 -8.13
C SER A 52 -13.66 10.26 -7.72
N LYS A 53 -13.55 9.72 -6.51
CA LYS A 53 -14.45 8.77 -5.89
C LYS A 53 -15.43 9.40 -4.89
N HIS A 54 -15.43 10.73 -4.78
CA HIS A 54 -16.23 11.48 -3.81
C HIS A 54 -16.00 11.07 -2.34
N ARG A 55 -14.81 10.54 -2.02
CA ARG A 55 -14.43 10.15 -0.65
C ARG A 55 -13.60 11.25 0.01
N HIS A 56 -14.06 11.69 1.18
CA HIS A 56 -13.26 12.53 2.06
C HIS A 56 -12.29 11.64 2.85
N VAL A 57 -10.99 11.93 2.74
CA VAL A 57 -9.95 11.20 3.45
C VAL A 57 -8.83 12.14 3.87
N TYR A 58 -8.21 11.85 4.99
CA TYR A 58 -6.94 12.44 5.40
C TYR A 58 -5.79 11.57 4.93
N ILE A 59 -4.64 12.16 4.67
CA ILE A 59 -3.45 11.44 4.22
C ILE A 59 -2.32 11.68 5.21
N ALA A 60 -1.78 10.59 5.74
CA ALA A 60 -0.61 10.57 6.60
C ALA A 60 0.50 9.70 6.01
N PHE A 61 1.72 9.93 6.45
CA PHE A 61 2.88 9.13 6.09
C PHE A 61 3.47 8.45 7.33
N LEU A 62 4.16 7.33 7.14
CA LEU A 62 4.90 6.69 8.23
C LEU A 62 6.26 7.34 8.45
N GLU A 63 6.95 7.69 7.37
CA GLU A 63 8.31 8.23 7.40
C GLU A 63 8.42 9.72 7.03
N CYS A 64 7.43 10.53 7.37
CA CYS A 64 7.46 11.98 7.13
C CYS A 64 7.50 12.74 8.45
N GLU A 65 8.40 13.70 8.60
CA GLU A 65 8.51 14.47 9.85
C GLU A 65 7.30 15.37 10.10
N THR A 66 6.77 16.00 9.06
CA THR A 66 5.74 17.05 9.18
C THR A 66 4.30 16.56 8.99
N ARG A 67 4.11 15.40 8.38
CA ARG A 67 2.79 14.84 8.06
C ARG A 67 2.73 13.34 8.41
N ASN A 68 3.31 12.98 9.55
CA ASN A 68 3.19 11.60 10.03
C ASN A 68 1.82 11.35 10.66
N LEU A 69 1.50 10.06 10.86
CA LEU A 69 0.21 9.63 11.42
C LEU A 69 -0.10 10.31 12.76
N LYS A 70 0.89 10.41 13.66
CA LYS A 70 0.70 11.06 14.97
C LYS A 70 0.34 12.54 14.82
N VAL A 71 1.00 13.26 13.92
CA VAL A 71 0.74 14.69 13.66
C VAL A 71 -0.66 14.88 13.09
N VAL A 72 -1.06 14.07 12.09
CA VAL A 72 -2.37 14.16 11.45
C VAL A 72 -3.47 13.89 12.49
N MET A 73 -3.39 12.78 13.23
CA MET A 73 -4.37 12.45 14.27
C MET A 73 -4.43 13.48 15.38
N SER A 74 -3.28 13.98 15.88
CA SER A 74 -3.27 15.01 16.93
C SER A 74 -3.94 16.31 16.47
N ASN A 75 -3.83 16.65 15.18
CA ASN A 75 -4.53 17.81 14.62
C ASN A 75 -6.06 17.59 14.57
N LEU A 76 -6.49 16.39 14.19
CA LEU A 76 -7.91 16.03 14.15
C LEU A 76 -8.53 15.96 15.55
N ILE A 77 -7.82 15.39 16.52
CA ILE A 77 -8.24 15.35 17.93
C ILE A 77 -8.45 16.78 18.47
N ARG A 78 -7.54 17.71 18.16
CA ARG A 78 -7.72 19.14 18.54
C ARG A 78 -8.92 19.81 17.88
N GLN A 79 -9.38 19.29 16.74
CA GLN A 79 -10.59 19.75 16.04
C GLN A 79 -11.87 19.06 16.56
N GLY A 80 -11.74 18.13 17.54
CA GLY A 80 -12.86 17.44 18.16
C GLY A 80 -13.28 16.14 17.46
N TYR A 81 -12.41 15.53 16.65
CA TYR A 81 -12.64 14.20 16.09
C TYR A 81 -12.01 13.13 16.97
N PHE A 82 -12.76 12.08 17.29
CA PHE A 82 -12.33 11.05 18.23
C PHE A 82 -12.41 9.62 17.68
N GLU A 83 -13.01 9.42 16.52
CA GLU A 83 -13.16 8.13 15.86
C GLU A 83 -12.38 8.10 14.55
N PHE A 84 -11.55 7.09 14.37
CA PHE A 84 -10.63 7.02 13.24
C PHE A 84 -10.59 5.64 12.61
N ASN A 85 -10.68 5.61 11.28
CA ASN A 85 -10.36 4.45 10.47
C ASN A 85 -8.99 4.64 9.83
N ILE A 86 -8.07 3.75 10.11
CA ILE A 86 -6.70 3.78 9.58
C ILE A 86 -6.63 2.81 8.41
N ILE A 87 -6.39 3.32 7.21
CA ILE A 87 -6.31 2.53 5.99
C ILE A 87 -4.86 2.51 5.49
N PRO A 88 -4.08 1.47 5.81
CA PRO A 88 -2.69 1.38 5.39
C PRO A 88 -2.56 1.12 3.89
N LEU A 89 -1.99 2.06 3.15
CA LEU A 89 -1.61 1.87 1.75
C LEU A 89 -0.27 1.11 1.69
N LEU A 90 -0.26 -0.07 2.30
CA LEU A 90 0.85 -1.00 2.36
C LEU A 90 0.44 -2.30 1.67
N LEU A 91 1.37 -2.94 0.96
CA LEU A 91 1.04 -4.18 0.26
C LEU A 91 0.95 -5.36 1.24
N PHE A 92 1.93 -5.53 2.12
CA PHE A 92 1.99 -6.70 2.98
C PHE A 92 2.18 -6.33 4.45
N PRO A 93 1.70 -7.18 5.37
CA PRO A 93 1.81 -6.95 6.81
C PRO A 93 3.25 -7.19 7.26
N ALA A 94 4.01 -6.11 7.42
CA ALA A 94 5.37 -6.10 7.97
C ALA A 94 5.46 -5.10 9.14
N LYS A 95 6.66 -4.68 9.51
CA LYS A 95 6.95 -3.79 10.64
C LYS A 95 5.98 -2.60 10.75
N HIS A 96 5.76 -1.90 9.66
CA HIS A 96 4.89 -0.72 9.66
C HIS A 96 3.45 -1.04 10.06
N TYR A 97 2.90 -2.13 9.54
CA TYR A 97 1.54 -2.58 9.86
C TYR A 97 1.44 -3.20 11.25
N LEU A 98 2.38 -4.10 11.59
CA LEU A 98 2.33 -4.91 12.82
C LEU A 98 2.80 -4.15 14.06
N HIS A 99 3.66 -3.14 13.89
CA HIS A 99 4.30 -2.46 15.00
C HIS A 99 4.14 -0.93 14.98
N ASP A 100 4.51 -0.26 13.88
CA ASP A 100 4.65 1.20 13.90
C ASP A 100 3.28 1.90 14.00
N ILE A 101 2.27 1.48 13.21
CA ILE A 101 0.90 2.02 13.29
C ILE A 101 0.29 1.73 14.67
N PRO A 102 0.26 0.47 15.18
CA PRO A 102 -0.26 0.18 16.52
C PRO A 102 0.42 0.96 17.64
N SER A 103 1.74 1.17 17.55
CA SER A 103 2.50 1.93 18.55
C SER A 103 2.08 3.40 18.61
N VAL A 104 1.86 4.03 17.45
CA VAL A 104 1.35 5.41 17.38
C VAL A 104 -0.05 5.48 17.99
N LEU A 105 -0.94 4.57 17.61
CA LEU A 105 -2.32 4.54 18.14
C LEU A 105 -2.35 4.32 19.65
N LYS A 106 -1.53 3.39 20.16
CA LYS A 106 -1.38 3.15 21.61
C LYS A 106 -0.89 4.39 22.34
N SER A 107 0.08 5.12 21.79
CA SER A 107 0.56 6.38 22.38
C SER A 107 -0.56 7.42 22.44
N LEU A 108 -1.28 7.62 21.32
CA LEU A 108 -2.38 8.58 21.26
C LEU A 108 -3.54 8.21 22.19
N LYS A 109 -3.89 6.91 22.29
CA LYS A 109 -4.93 6.42 23.20
C LYS A 109 -4.60 6.68 24.67
N ARG A 110 -3.29 6.58 25.04
CA ARG A 110 -2.85 6.92 26.41
C ARG A 110 -2.99 8.41 26.70
N ASP A 111 -2.66 9.26 25.71
CA ASP A 111 -2.71 10.73 25.85
C ASP A 111 -4.16 11.26 25.70
N HIS A 112 -5.02 10.53 24.98
CA HIS A 112 -6.42 10.84 24.68
C HIS A 112 -7.32 9.60 24.86
N PRO A 113 -7.75 9.24 26.09
CA PRO A 113 -8.47 7.98 26.36
C PRO A 113 -9.80 7.80 25.62
N HIS A 114 -10.37 8.88 25.11
CA HIS A 114 -11.67 8.85 24.41
C HIS A 114 -11.58 8.42 22.95
N ILE A 115 -10.38 8.45 22.34
CA ILE A 115 -10.28 8.08 20.93
C ILE A 115 -10.56 6.60 20.71
N THR A 116 -11.19 6.30 19.58
CA THR A 116 -11.31 4.96 19.05
C THR A 116 -10.61 4.89 17.69
N SER A 117 -10.07 3.73 17.36
CA SER A 117 -9.41 3.56 16.07
C SER A 117 -9.46 2.12 15.61
N ASN A 118 -9.83 1.92 14.35
CA ASN A 118 -9.79 0.65 13.65
C ASN A 118 -8.69 0.67 12.60
N ILE A 119 -8.10 -0.47 12.29
CA ILE A 119 -7.04 -0.61 11.27
C ILE A 119 -7.54 -1.57 10.20
N ALA A 120 -7.65 -1.10 8.96
CA ALA A 120 -7.99 -1.94 7.82
C ALA A 120 -6.83 -2.87 7.46
N GLN A 121 -7.15 -4.00 6.82
CA GLN A 121 -6.13 -4.93 6.33
C GLN A 121 -5.28 -4.29 5.23
N PRO A 122 -4.00 -4.70 5.05
CA PRO A 122 -3.15 -4.20 3.99
C PRO A 122 -3.73 -4.49 2.59
N LEU A 123 -3.42 -3.63 1.61
CA LEU A 123 -3.92 -3.77 0.24
C LEU A 123 -3.54 -5.11 -0.40
N GLY A 124 -2.35 -5.63 -0.06
CA GLY A 124 -1.81 -6.88 -0.62
C GLY A 124 -2.55 -8.15 -0.21
N THR A 125 -3.40 -8.07 0.81
CA THR A 125 -4.28 -9.17 1.24
C THR A 125 -5.69 -9.09 0.66
N HIS A 126 -5.95 -8.12 -0.23
CA HIS A 126 -7.26 -7.95 -0.84
C HIS A 126 -7.50 -9.01 -1.93
N ARG A 127 -8.75 -9.52 -2.00
CA ARG A 127 -9.17 -10.56 -2.94
C ARG A 127 -8.95 -10.20 -4.42
N ASP A 128 -8.96 -8.91 -4.78
CA ASP A 128 -8.81 -8.46 -6.16
C ASP A 128 -7.36 -8.15 -6.56
N LEU A 129 -6.40 -8.20 -5.63
CA LEU A 129 -5.00 -7.98 -5.99
C LEU A 129 -4.46 -9.02 -6.99
N PRO A 130 -4.79 -10.33 -6.89
CA PRO A 130 -4.38 -11.31 -7.91
C PRO A 130 -4.81 -10.91 -9.33
N ASN A 131 -6.00 -10.35 -9.50
CA ASN A 131 -6.50 -9.87 -10.79
C ASN A 131 -5.66 -8.75 -11.37
N ILE A 132 -5.20 -7.82 -10.53
CA ILE A 132 -4.29 -6.73 -10.94
C ILE A 132 -2.95 -7.32 -11.37
N ILE A 133 -2.39 -8.25 -10.61
CA ILE A 133 -1.12 -8.91 -10.96
C ILE A 133 -1.25 -9.69 -12.25
N ASN A 134 -2.33 -10.47 -12.42
CA ASN A 134 -2.59 -11.22 -13.65
C ASN A 134 -2.63 -10.30 -14.88
N ARG A 135 -3.26 -9.12 -14.77
CA ARG A 135 -3.24 -8.12 -15.86
C ARG A 135 -1.85 -7.58 -16.13
N ARG A 136 -1.01 -7.35 -15.10
CA ARG A 136 0.39 -6.91 -15.30
C ARG A 136 1.22 -7.98 -16.01
N ILE A 137 1.03 -9.26 -15.65
CA ILE A 137 1.65 -10.40 -16.31
C ILE A 137 1.20 -10.47 -17.77
N ALA A 138 -0.11 -10.52 -18.02
CA ALA A 138 -0.66 -10.62 -19.38
C ALA A 138 -0.16 -9.50 -20.30
N ASN A 139 -0.21 -8.25 -19.84
CA ASN A 139 0.27 -7.10 -20.59
C ASN A 139 1.77 -7.18 -20.91
N ALA A 140 2.58 -7.68 -19.98
CA ALA A 140 4.01 -7.86 -20.24
C ALA A 140 4.30 -8.99 -21.22
N LEU A 141 3.52 -10.07 -21.18
CA LEU A 141 3.67 -11.21 -22.09
C LEU A 141 3.34 -10.85 -23.55
N VAL A 142 2.50 -9.83 -23.81
CA VAL A 142 2.26 -9.32 -25.17
C VAL A 142 3.55 -8.92 -25.86
N SER A 143 4.47 -8.28 -25.14
CA SER A 143 5.76 -7.82 -25.67
C SER A 143 6.87 -8.86 -25.50
N ALA A 144 6.85 -9.62 -24.41
CA ALA A 144 7.89 -10.62 -24.09
C ALA A 144 7.72 -11.91 -24.90
N GLY A 145 6.49 -12.22 -25.34
CA GLY A 145 6.15 -13.50 -25.96
C GLY A 145 6.19 -14.64 -24.92
N HIS A 146 6.66 -15.80 -25.35
CA HIS A 146 6.81 -16.96 -24.45
C HIS A 146 7.95 -16.75 -23.46
N VAL A 147 7.66 -16.97 -22.17
CA VAL A 147 8.66 -17.01 -21.10
C VAL A 147 8.61 -18.36 -20.39
N ASN A 148 9.77 -18.83 -19.92
CA ASN A 148 9.88 -20.09 -19.21
C ASN A 148 9.48 -19.95 -17.75
N ARG A 149 9.51 -18.71 -17.21
CA ARG A 149 9.27 -18.45 -15.79
C ARG A 149 8.77 -17.03 -15.55
N ILE A 150 7.86 -16.90 -14.58
CA ILE A 150 7.41 -15.64 -14.04
C ILE A 150 7.92 -15.54 -12.60
N ILE A 151 8.54 -14.41 -12.23
CA ILE A 151 9.05 -14.19 -10.88
C ILE A 151 8.41 -12.93 -10.31
N LEU A 152 7.58 -13.10 -9.27
CA LEU A 152 7.03 -11.99 -8.49
C LEU A 152 8.05 -11.57 -7.46
N ILE A 153 8.46 -10.29 -7.47
CA ILE A 153 9.42 -9.75 -6.48
C ILE A 153 8.73 -8.69 -5.64
N THR A 154 8.75 -8.87 -4.31
CA THR A 154 8.23 -7.91 -3.33
C THR A 154 9.34 -7.42 -2.40
N HIS A 155 8.96 -6.54 -1.45
CA HIS A 155 9.89 -6.04 -0.44
C HIS A 155 10.45 -7.17 0.44
N GLY A 156 9.59 -8.06 0.96
CA GLY A 156 9.97 -9.07 1.93
C GLY A 156 10.37 -8.47 3.29
N SER A 157 10.86 -9.32 4.20
CA SER A 157 11.35 -8.90 5.51
C SER A 157 12.32 -9.94 6.07
N SER A 158 13.40 -9.48 6.72
CA SER A 158 14.31 -10.37 7.46
C SER A 158 13.80 -10.72 8.87
N TYR A 159 12.77 -10.02 9.36
CA TYR A 159 12.27 -10.16 10.73
C TYR A 159 10.85 -10.71 10.83
N TYR A 160 10.00 -10.45 9.81
CA TYR A 160 8.59 -10.81 9.79
C TYR A 160 8.34 -11.85 8.70
N LYS A 161 7.55 -12.89 9.00
CA LYS A 161 7.19 -13.95 8.05
C LYS A 161 5.84 -13.72 7.38
N GLU A 162 5.03 -12.83 7.93
CA GLU A 162 3.71 -12.48 7.41
C GLU A 162 3.74 -12.00 5.95
N PRO A 163 4.72 -11.17 5.51
CA PRO A 163 4.86 -10.81 4.10
C PRO A 163 5.07 -12.01 3.18
N ASP A 164 5.83 -13.01 3.63
CA ASP A 164 6.10 -14.21 2.84
C ASP A 164 4.84 -15.09 2.71
N TYR A 165 4.07 -15.24 3.79
CA TYR A 165 2.78 -15.95 3.75
C TYR A 165 1.78 -15.26 2.82
N ALA A 166 1.67 -13.94 2.91
CA ALA A 166 0.78 -13.18 2.06
C ALA A 166 1.19 -13.26 0.58
N LEU A 167 2.51 -13.25 0.29
CA LEU A 167 3.01 -13.42 -1.08
C LEU A 167 2.77 -14.84 -1.60
N LYS A 168 2.97 -15.88 -0.78
CA LYS A 168 2.65 -17.26 -1.16
C LYS A 168 1.17 -17.40 -1.52
N LYS A 169 0.28 -16.84 -0.70
CA LYS A 169 -1.16 -16.83 -0.98
C LYS A 169 -1.46 -16.09 -2.30
N LEU A 170 -0.89 -14.92 -2.51
CA LEU A 170 -1.06 -14.14 -3.74
C LEU A 170 -0.67 -14.96 -4.98
N ILE A 171 0.44 -15.70 -4.94
CA ILE A 171 0.88 -16.57 -6.05
C ILE A 171 -0.10 -17.71 -6.30
N THR A 172 -0.61 -18.34 -5.25
CA THR A 172 -1.63 -19.39 -5.37
C THR A 172 -2.91 -18.87 -6.02
N ASP A 173 -3.27 -17.61 -5.72
CA ASP A 173 -4.46 -16.97 -6.25
C ASP A 173 -4.24 -16.41 -7.68
N CYS A 174 -2.97 -16.23 -8.11
CA CYS A 174 -2.64 -15.89 -9.50
C CYS A 174 -2.77 -17.13 -10.39
N ASN A 175 -3.62 -17.07 -11.41
CA ASN A 175 -3.92 -18.21 -12.28
C ASN A 175 -4.06 -17.79 -13.75
N GLY A 176 -4.31 -18.75 -14.63
CA GLY A 176 -4.51 -18.52 -16.07
C GLY A 176 -3.22 -18.49 -16.88
N PHE A 177 -2.07 -18.90 -16.31
CA PHE A 177 -0.79 -18.99 -17.00
C PHE A 177 -0.24 -20.41 -16.94
N ASN A 178 0.17 -20.94 -18.10
CA ASN A 178 0.86 -22.24 -18.18
C ASN A 178 2.36 -22.15 -17.76
N THR A 179 2.81 -20.95 -17.43
CA THR A 179 4.19 -20.67 -17.01
C THR A 179 4.28 -20.69 -15.48
N PRO A 180 5.26 -21.41 -14.88
CA PRO A 180 5.45 -21.43 -13.44
C PRO A 180 5.67 -20.03 -12.86
N ILE A 181 4.91 -19.69 -11.79
CA ILE A 181 5.08 -18.46 -11.04
C ILE A 181 5.86 -18.75 -9.76
N GLN A 182 6.88 -17.94 -9.48
CA GLN A 182 7.71 -18.06 -8.28
C GLN A 182 7.78 -16.75 -7.52
N MET A 183 7.95 -16.89 -6.20
CA MET A 183 8.18 -15.73 -5.34
C MET A 183 9.66 -15.49 -5.11
N MET A 184 10.02 -14.21 -5.09
CA MET A 184 11.27 -13.71 -4.52
C MET A 184 10.99 -12.41 -3.75
N THR A 185 11.94 -12.04 -2.91
CA THR A 185 11.86 -10.81 -2.11
C THR A 185 13.16 -10.02 -2.23
N VAL A 186 13.13 -8.75 -1.81
CA VAL A 186 14.37 -7.96 -1.69
C VAL A 186 15.11 -8.35 -0.40
N TYR A 187 14.37 -8.62 0.67
CA TYR A 187 14.91 -8.97 1.99
C TYR A 187 14.32 -10.27 2.50
N GLY A 188 15.06 -10.98 3.35
CA GLY A 188 14.66 -12.25 3.96
C GLY A 188 15.10 -13.48 3.21
N ASP A 189 14.53 -14.64 3.56
CA ASP A 189 14.99 -15.94 3.10
C ASP A 189 14.78 -16.19 1.60
N TYR A 190 13.82 -15.49 0.99
CA TYR A 190 13.51 -15.58 -0.44
C TYR A 190 14.17 -14.47 -1.26
N SER A 191 15.25 -13.85 -0.73
CA SER A 191 15.94 -12.77 -1.42
C SER A 191 16.35 -13.16 -2.84
N TYR A 192 15.98 -12.30 -3.83
CA TYR A 192 16.34 -12.55 -5.23
C TYR A 192 17.85 -12.63 -5.43
N GLN A 193 18.64 -11.91 -4.63
CA GLN A 193 20.10 -11.93 -4.68
C GLN A 193 20.68 -13.32 -4.40
N LEU A 194 19.99 -14.15 -3.57
CA LEU A 194 20.42 -15.51 -3.25
C LEU A 194 19.93 -16.56 -4.25
N HIS A 195 18.83 -16.26 -4.95
CA HIS A 195 18.12 -17.32 -5.67
C HIS A 195 17.98 -17.12 -7.19
N ILE A 196 18.15 -15.90 -7.69
CA ILE A 196 17.82 -15.59 -9.09
C ILE A 196 18.79 -16.20 -10.10
N GLU A 197 20.08 -16.28 -9.75
CA GLU A 197 21.13 -16.79 -10.67
C GLU A 197 20.87 -18.23 -11.14
N LYS A 198 20.29 -19.08 -10.27
CA LYS A 198 19.97 -20.46 -10.65
C LYS A 198 19.00 -20.58 -11.84
N TYR A 199 18.21 -19.52 -12.11
CA TYR A 199 17.30 -19.49 -13.26
C TYR A 199 17.95 -18.75 -14.45
N LEU A 200 18.68 -17.69 -14.16
CA LEU A 200 19.34 -16.88 -15.19
C LEU A 200 20.44 -17.64 -15.93
N ASN A 201 21.15 -18.54 -15.25
CA ASN A 201 22.23 -19.36 -15.84
C ASN A 201 21.72 -20.50 -16.72
N LYS A 202 20.42 -20.78 -16.76
CA LYS A 202 19.82 -21.84 -17.59
C LYS A 202 19.48 -21.40 -19.02
N GLY A 203 19.71 -20.14 -19.37
CA GLY A 203 19.28 -19.57 -20.66
C GLY A 203 17.76 -19.40 -20.79
N GLU A 204 17.03 -19.48 -19.68
CA GLU A 204 15.56 -19.32 -19.64
C GLU A 204 15.17 -17.87 -19.96
N SER A 205 14.04 -17.70 -20.66
CA SER A 205 13.38 -16.39 -20.76
C SER A 205 12.55 -16.16 -19.51
N ILE A 206 12.77 -15.06 -18.80
CA ILE A 206 12.18 -14.76 -17.49
C ILE A 206 11.41 -13.45 -17.52
N LEU A 207 10.17 -13.45 -17.01
CA LEU A 207 9.41 -12.24 -16.74
C LEU A 207 9.48 -11.91 -15.23
N ILE A 208 10.05 -10.77 -14.90
CA ILE A 208 10.05 -10.24 -13.54
C ILE A 208 8.86 -9.30 -13.38
N VAL A 209 8.06 -9.55 -12.34
CA VAL A 209 6.88 -8.77 -11.95
C VAL A 209 7.15 -8.09 -10.62
N PRO A 210 7.53 -6.80 -10.61
CA PRO A 210 7.76 -6.07 -9.38
C PRO A 210 6.41 -5.76 -8.70
N VAL A 211 6.13 -6.37 -7.57
CA VAL A 211 4.92 -6.15 -6.78
C VAL A 211 5.18 -5.01 -5.80
N PHE A 212 5.10 -3.78 -6.32
CA PHE A 212 5.31 -2.52 -5.61
C PHE A 212 4.27 -1.49 -6.04
N LEU A 213 3.89 -0.61 -5.11
CA LEU A 213 2.88 0.44 -5.38
C LEU A 213 3.39 1.55 -6.31
N TYR A 214 4.70 1.74 -6.43
CA TYR A 214 5.28 2.74 -7.32
C TYR A 214 6.70 2.33 -7.76
N ASN A 215 7.15 2.89 -8.88
CA ASN A 215 8.48 2.66 -9.40
C ASN A 215 9.50 3.53 -8.62
N GLY A 216 10.03 2.97 -7.53
CA GLY A 216 10.94 3.65 -6.62
C GLY A 216 12.34 3.06 -6.62
N PHE A 217 13.12 3.44 -5.59
CA PHE A 217 14.51 3.03 -5.41
C PHE A 217 14.70 1.50 -5.49
N LEU A 218 13.86 0.71 -4.82
CA LEU A 218 14.01 -0.75 -4.78
C LEU A 218 13.78 -1.41 -6.15
N VAL A 219 12.79 -0.94 -6.92
CA VAL A 219 12.53 -1.47 -8.26
C VAL A 219 13.71 -1.17 -9.18
N ASN A 220 14.25 0.05 -9.11
CA ASN A 220 15.43 0.43 -9.89
C ASN A 220 16.68 -0.34 -9.44
N LYS A 221 16.85 -0.59 -8.14
CA LYS A 221 17.91 -1.43 -7.60
C LYS A 221 17.83 -2.85 -8.16
N ILE A 222 16.65 -3.50 -8.10
CA ILE A 222 16.45 -4.84 -8.67
C ILE A 222 16.85 -4.89 -10.14
N LYS A 223 16.36 -3.95 -10.96
CA LYS A 223 16.67 -3.88 -12.39
C LYS A 223 18.16 -3.72 -12.65
N LYS A 224 18.79 -2.80 -11.90
CA LYS A 224 20.23 -2.53 -12.03
C LYS A 224 21.08 -3.74 -11.66
N GLU A 225 20.81 -4.37 -10.49
CA GLU A 225 21.61 -5.52 -10.04
C GLU A 225 21.46 -6.71 -10.97
N ILE A 226 20.25 -7.02 -11.45
CA ILE A 226 20.03 -8.10 -12.41
C ILE A 226 20.71 -7.80 -13.75
N SER A 227 20.68 -6.56 -14.23
CA SER A 227 21.35 -6.19 -15.48
C SER A 227 22.90 -6.27 -15.43
N GLN A 228 23.46 -6.27 -14.23
CA GLN A 228 24.92 -6.40 -14.04
C GLN A 228 25.38 -7.86 -13.95
N LEU A 229 24.47 -8.82 -13.85
CA LEU A 229 24.82 -10.23 -13.91
C LEU A 229 25.18 -10.62 -15.34
N ASN A 230 26.26 -11.38 -15.50
CA ASN A 230 26.63 -11.95 -16.80
C ASN A 230 25.76 -13.17 -17.09
N ILE A 231 24.63 -12.96 -17.75
CA ILE A 231 23.58 -13.97 -17.91
C ILE A 231 23.29 -14.29 -19.37
N ALA A 232 23.06 -15.56 -19.66
CA ALA A 232 22.58 -16.02 -20.96
C ALA A 232 21.05 -15.84 -21.16
N SER A 233 20.32 -15.59 -20.09
CA SER A 233 18.86 -15.48 -20.07
C SER A 233 18.35 -14.14 -20.59
N ARG A 234 17.18 -14.17 -21.23
CA ARG A 234 16.43 -12.94 -21.57
C ARG A 234 15.53 -12.56 -20.40
N VAL A 235 15.67 -11.32 -19.90
CA VAL A 235 14.89 -10.82 -18.77
C VAL A 235 13.95 -9.71 -19.21
N TYR A 236 12.67 -9.91 -18.99
CA TYR A 236 11.60 -8.95 -19.23
C TYR A 236 11.06 -8.44 -17.91
N TYR A 237 10.46 -7.24 -17.91
CA TYR A 237 9.88 -6.64 -16.73
C TYR A 237 8.45 -6.18 -17.01
N SER A 238 7.53 -6.49 -16.12
CA SER A 238 6.23 -5.83 -16.11
C SER A 238 6.33 -4.42 -15.49
N ASN A 239 5.27 -3.65 -15.66
CA ASN A 239 5.06 -2.45 -14.86
C ASN A 239 4.76 -2.83 -13.40
N VAL A 240 5.10 -1.93 -12.48
CA VAL A 240 4.65 -2.01 -11.07
C VAL A 240 3.13 -1.85 -10.99
N ILE A 241 2.54 -2.09 -9.81
CA ILE A 241 1.09 -1.97 -9.60
C ILE A 241 0.61 -0.55 -9.95
N ASN A 242 1.30 0.47 -9.47
CA ASN A 242 0.94 1.89 -9.51
C ASN A 242 -0.36 2.20 -8.75
N PHE A 243 -0.49 3.43 -8.28
CA PHE A 243 -1.75 3.98 -7.84
C PHE A 243 -2.58 4.35 -9.08
N ASN A 244 -3.62 3.61 -9.36
CA ASN A 244 -4.54 3.80 -10.49
C ASN A 244 -5.97 3.47 -10.06
N ASN A 245 -6.92 3.48 -11.00
CA ASN A 245 -8.33 3.19 -10.70
C ASN A 245 -8.54 1.79 -10.09
N GLU A 246 -7.70 0.80 -10.42
CA GLU A 246 -7.81 -0.55 -9.86
C GLU A 246 -7.45 -0.55 -8.36
N ILE A 247 -6.38 0.14 -7.99
CA ILE A 247 -5.99 0.30 -6.59
C ILE A 247 -6.97 1.19 -5.83
N SER A 248 -7.54 2.21 -6.47
CA SER A 248 -8.56 3.03 -5.82
C SER A 248 -9.80 2.23 -5.43
N ALA A 249 -10.22 1.25 -6.26
CA ALA A 249 -11.31 0.36 -5.90
C ALA A 249 -10.97 -0.48 -4.66
N ILE A 250 -9.75 -1.06 -4.59
CA ILE A 250 -9.30 -1.77 -3.39
C ILE A 250 -9.28 -0.87 -2.15
N ILE A 251 -8.86 0.39 -2.29
CA ILE A 251 -8.87 1.35 -1.16
C ILE A 251 -10.30 1.62 -0.71
N GLU A 252 -11.24 1.80 -1.64
CA GLU A 252 -12.67 1.99 -1.32
C GLU A 252 -13.24 0.78 -0.60
N ASP A 253 -13.00 -0.43 -1.11
CA ASP A 253 -13.45 -1.66 -0.46
C ASP A 253 -12.89 -1.78 0.97
N ARG A 254 -11.61 -1.41 1.20
CA ARG A 254 -11.02 -1.39 2.54
C ARG A 254 -11.65 -0.34 3.47
N ILE A 255 -12.04 0.82 2.94
CA ILE A 255 -12.78 1.83 3.70
C ILE A 255 -14.16 1.28 4.06
N GLN A 256 -14.87 0.70 3.10
CA GLN A 256 -16.20 0.13 3.34
C GLN A 256 -16.16 -1.03 4.34
N GLU A 257 -15.22 -1.98 4.20
CA GLU A 257 -15.03 -3.09 5.14
C GLU A 257 -14.88 -2.60 6.59
N ILE A 258 -14.11 -1.54 6.82
CA ILE A 258 -13.85 -1.03 8.17
C ILE A 258 -15.02 -0.19 8.70
N GLU A 259 -15.74 0.52 7.84
CA GLU A 259 -16.97 1.25 8.18
C GLU A 259 -18.09 0.27 8.60
N GLU A 260 -18.24 -0.85 7.87
CA GLU A 260 -19.23 -1.89 8.20
C GLU A 260 -18.91 -2.59 9.54
N LEU A 261 -17.64 -2.89 9.81
CA LEU A 261 -17.21 -3.47 11.10
C LEU A 261 -17.48 -2.53 12.27
N ALA A 262 -17.30 -1.23 12.10
CA ALA A 262 -17.62 -0.23 13.13
C ALA A 262 -19.12 -0.24 13.44
N ASN A 263 -19.97 -0.27 12.43
CA ASN A 263 -21.44 -0.25 12.60
C ASN A 263 -21.98 -1.50 13.33
N VAL A 264 -21.39 -2.67 13.09
CA VAL A 264 -21.77 -3.93 13.79
C VAL A 264 -21.46 -3.85 15.29
N SER A 265 -20.34 -3.21 15.66
CA SER A 265 -19.92 -3.08 17.08
C SER A 265 -20.79 -2.12 17.89
N TYR A 266 -21.57 -1.25 17.25
CA TYR A 266 -22.55 -0.36 17.93
C TYR A 266 -23.95 -0.99 18.06
N SER A 267 -24.20 -2.13 17.39
CA SER A 267 -25.53 -2.79 17.38
C SER A 267 -25.64 -3.93 18.39
N THR A 268 -24.56 -4.23 19.12
CA THR A 268 -24.48 -5.24 20.19
C THR A 268 -24.26 -4.59 21.54
#